data_59468985de839f235c86b85e88c86599
#
_entry.id   59468985de839f235c86b85e88c86599
#
_cell.length_a   1.000
_cell.length_b   1.000
_cell.length_c   1.000
_cell.angle_alpha   90.00
_cell.angle_beta   90.00
_cell.angle_gamma   90.00
#
_symmetry.space_group_name_H-M   'P 1'
#
loop_
_entity.id
_entity.type
_entity.pdbx_description
1 polymer ?
#
loop_
_entity_poly.entity_id
_entity_poly.type
_entity_poly.pdbx_seq_one_letter_code
_entity_poly.pdbx_strand_id
1 'polypeptide(L)'
;MRFTCTRPALTVALALALAACGSSEPETPAEPTYSAQQYSTAVNDIARPPADRESDATRKPAELLAFAQIDRGEKVGDYIMGGGYVTRLLAMAVGSRGKVYAFQPQEFIAFRPEYATEQDEAVAPYPERVVPLRGPIAEPPFPEPLDTIITVNNLHDLYIDDVPEGTAQKAIAALYNALKPGGTLVVIDHQAAEGAGAEAANSLHRMDRQLALDALTQAGFELEEESDLYAQANDPHTANVFDEAIRGRTDQFALRLRKPG
;
A
#
# COMPACT_ATOMS: atom_id res chain seq x y z
N MET A 1 12.57 -56.66 -88.75
CA MET A 1 11.69 -55.87 -87.85
C MET A 1 12.19 -56.03 -86.45
N ARG A 2 12.85 -55.02 -85.91
CA ARG A 2 13.36 -55.05 -84.51
C ARG A 2 12.52 -54.06 -83.70
N PHE A 3 11.83 -54.56 -82.69
CA PHE A 3 11.06 -53.78 -81.73
C PHE A 3 12.01 -53.40 -80.55
N THR A 4 12.24 -52.12 -80.34
CA THR A 4 12.93 -51.60 -79.17
C THR A 4 11.91 -51.23 -78.12
N CYS A 5 12.01 -51.86 -76.99
CA CYS A 5 11.16 -51.63 -75.83
C CYS A 5 11.87 -50.63 -74.90
N THR A 6 11.33 -49.43 -74.78
CA THR A 6 11.79 -48.38 -73.83
C THR A 6 11.02 -48.50 -72.55
N ARG A 7 11.71 -48.68 -71.41
CA ARG A 7 11.16 -48.66 -70.05
C ARG A 7 11.19 -47.22 -69.53
N PRO A 8 10.14 -46.72 -68.88
CA PRO A 8 10.23 -45.46 -68.15
C PRO A 8 10.83 -45.65 -66.75
N ALA A 9 11.73 -44.76 -66.39
CA ALA A 9 12.33 -44.70 -65.06
C ALA A 9 11.37 -43.97 -64.11
N LEU A 10 11.03 -44.67 -63.01
CA LEU A 10 10.18 -44.11 -61.93
C LEU A 10 11.09 -43.40 -60.91
N THR A 11 11.05 -42.09 -60.88
CA THR A 11 11.74 -41.26 -59.89
C THR A 11 10.90 -41.16 -58.64
N VAL A 12 11.35 -41.78 -57.56
CA VAL A 12 10.75 -41.66 -56.24
C VAL A 12 11.34 -40.39 -55.58
N ALA A 13 10.54 -39.35 -55.42
CA ALA A 13 10.89 -38.18 -54.64
C ALA A 13 10.63 -38.47 -53.15
N LEU A 14 11.70 -38.53 -52.38
CA LEU A 14 11.66 -38.68 -50.92
C LEU A 14 11.48 -37.28 -50.29
N ALA A 15 10.28 -36.95 -49.83
CA ALA A 15 9.95 -35.75 -49.07
C ALA A 15 10.45 -35.91 -47.63
N LEU A 16 11.51 -35.21 -47.23
CA LEU A 16 11.89 -35.04 -45.84
C LEU A 16 10.94 -34.04 -45.18
N ALA A 17 10.07 -34.57 -44.30
CA ALA A 17 9.33 -33.70 -43.39
C ALA A 17 10.23 -33.28 -42.22
N LEU A 18 10.66 -32.04 -42.21
CA LEU A 18 11.27 -31.41 -41.02
C LEU A 18 10.18 -31.16 -40.00
N ALA A 19 10.15 -31.98 -38.95
CA ALA A 19 9.35 -31.71 -37.74
C ALA A 19 10.06 -30.52 -36.99
N ALA A 20 9.51 -29.32 -37.11
CA ALA A 20 9.90 -28.21 -36.28
C ALA A 20 9.36 -28.49 -34.85
N CYS A 21 10.24 -28.94 -33.95
CA CYS A 21 9.96 -28.88 -32.51
C CYS A 21 9.94 -27.39 -32.11
N GLY A 22 8.76 -26.81 -32.06
CA GLY A 22 8.54 -25.52 -31.40
C GLY A 22 8.76 -25.73 -29.91
N SER A 23 9.89 -25.27 -29.38
CA SER A 23 10.08 -25.05 -27.97
C SER A 23 9.15 -23.92 -27.56
N SER A 24 8.01 -24.24 -26.97
CA SER A 24 7.24 -23.26 -26.20
C SER A 24 8.10 -22.84 -25.01
N GLU A 25 8.64 -21.62 -25.04
CA GLU A 25 9.15 -20.97 -23.83
C GLU A 25 8.04 -21.02 -22.78
N PRO A 26 8.35 -21.34 -21.50
CA PRO A 26 7.36 -21.27 -20.46
C PRO A 26 6.86 -19.82 -20.37
N GLU A 27 5.56 -19.60 -20.63
CA GLU A 27 4.93 -18.31 -20.39
C GLU A 27 5.17 -17.94 -18.92
N THR A 28 5.91 -16.86 -18.69
CA THR A 28 6.00 -16.24 -17.36
C THR A 28 4.56 -15.92 -16.94
N PRO A 29 4.09 -16.39 -15.77
CA PRO A 29 2.76 -16.00 -15.29
C PRO A 29 2.63 -14.48 -15.34
N ALA A 30 1.57 -13.98 -15.96
CA ALA A 30 1.29 -12.54 -15.98
C ALA A 30 1.17 -12.06 -14.52
N GLU A 31 1.87 -10.99 -14.17
CA GLU A 31 1.73 -10.38 -12.85
C GLU A 31 0.25 -10.03 -12.61
N PRO A 32 -0.26 -10.22 -11.38
CA PRO A 32 -1.64 -9.90 -11.07
C PRO A 32 -1.90 -8.42 -11.34
N THR A 33 -2.93 -8.12 -12.13
CA THR A 33 -3.32 -6.74 -12.40
C THR A 33 -4.29 -6.27 -11.32
N TYR A 34 -3.87 -5.34 -10.47
CA TYR A 34 -4.72 -4.74 -9.45
C TYR A 34 -5.50 -3.57 -10.06
N SER A 35 -6.82 -3.60 -9.91
CA SER A 35 -7.70 -2.55 -10.43
C SER A 35 -8.67 -2.07 -9.36
N ALA A 36 -9.06 -0.79 -9.41
CA ALA A 36 -10.04 -0.21 -8.50
C ALA A 36 -11.37 -1.01 -8.46
N GLN A 37 -11.78 -1.59 -9.61
CA GLN A 37 -13.02 -2.37 -9.71
C GLN A 37 -13.05 -3.59 -8.78
N GLN A 38 -11.93 -4.26 -8.53
CA GLN A 38 -11.91 -5.45 -7.66
C GLN A 38 -12.20 -5.12 -6.19
N TYR A 39 -12.02 -3.86 -5.78
CA TYR A 39 -12.28 -3.39 -4.41
C TYR A 39 -13.66 -2.75 -4.22
N SER A 40 -14.52 -2.79 -5.24
CA SER A 40 -15.88 -2.22 -5.17
C SER A 40 -16.70 -2.71 -3.98
N THR A 41 -16.54 -3.98 -3.58
CA THR A 41 -17.22 -4.53 -2.40
C THR A 41 -16.73 -3.87 -1.09
N ALA A 42 -15.44 -3.58 -0.98
CA ALA A 42 -14.88 -2.91 0.19
C ALA A 42 -15.35 -1.45 0.29
N VAL A 43 -15.38 -0.75 -0.84
CA VAL A 43 -15.84 0.65 -0.91
C VAL A 43 -17.33 0.76 -0.59
N ASN A 44 -18.15 -0.18 -1.08
CA ASN A 44 -19.61 -0.18 -0.90
C ASN A 44 -20.09 -0.91 0.37
N ASP A 45 -19.20 -1.28 1.28
CA ASP A 45 -19.59 -1.94 2.52
C ASP A 45 -20.56 -1.08 3.32
N ILE A 46 -21.71 -1.67 3.69
CA ILE A 46 -22.79 -0.97 4.41
C ILE A 46 -22.39 -0.60 5.85
N ALA A 47 -21.40 -1.28 6.42
CA ALA A 47 -20.89 -0.98 7.75
C ALA A 47 -20.01 0.30 7.78
N ARG A 48 -19.60 0.83 6.63
CA ARG A 48 -18.89 2.10 6.56
C ARG A 48 -19.83 3.26 6.90
N PRO A 49 -19.44 4.15 7.84
CA PRO A 49 -20.26 5.29 8.21
C PRO A 49 -20.45 6.29 7.05
N PRO A 50 -21.51 7.10 7.05
CA PRO A 50 -21.73 8.11 6.01
C PRO A 50 -20.54 9.07 5.83
N ALA A 51 -19.90 9.50 6.92
CA ALA A 51 -18.73 10.39 6.88
C ALA A 51 -17.54 9.82 6.09
N ASP A 52 -17.33 8.49 6.15
CA ASP A 52 -16.33 7.84 5.31
C ASP A 52 -16.66 8.01 3.83
N ARG A 53 -17.91 7.78 3.46
CA ARG A 53 -18.37 7.85 2.06
C ARG A 53 -18.34 9.26 1.50
N GLU A 54 -18.62 10.27 2.32
CA GLU A 54 -18.46 11.68 1.96
C GLU A 54 -17.02 12.03 1.61
N SER A 55 -16.06 11.32 2.23
CA SER A 55 -14.63 11.50 1.97
C SER A 55 -14.11 10.72 0.78
N ASP A 56 -14.86 9.77 0.23
CA ASP A 56 -14.38 8.84 -0.83
C ASP A 56 -13.91 9.57 -2.10
N ALA A 57 -14.56 10.68 -2.46
CA ALA A 57 -14.19 11.45 -3.65
C ALA A 57 -12.74 12.00 -3.58
N THR A 58 -12.29 12.36 -2.38
CA THR A 58 -10.92 12.89 -2.16
C THR A 58 -9.95 11.79 -1.75
N ARG A 59 -10.41 10.77 -1.02
CA ARG A 59 -9.57 9.68 -0.49
C ARG A 59 -9.42 8.49 -1.44
N LYS A 60 -10.16 8.45 -2.56
CA LYS A 60 -10.02 7.48 -3.67
C LYS A 60 -9.80 6.04 -3.16
N PRO A 61 -10.73 5.47 -2.36
CA PRO A 61 -10.47 4.24 -1.60
C PRO A 61 -10.19 3.01 -2.47
N ALA A 62 -10.81 2.89 -3.62
CA ALA A 62 -10.61 1.76 -4.51
C ALA A 62 -9.22 1.80 -5.17
N GLU A 63 -8.81 2.99 -5.58
CA GLU A 63 -7.49 3.25 -6.17
C GLU A 63 -6.38 3.11 -5.12
N LEU A 64 -6.63 3.52 -3.87
CA LEU A 64 -5.72 3.29 -2.74
C LEU A 64 -5.44 1.80 -2.55
N LEU A 65 -6.51 0.99 -2.48
CA LEU A 65 -6.37 -0.46 -2.29
C LEU A 65 -5.69 -1.13 -3.50
N ALA A 66 -5.94 -0.63 -4.72
CA ALA A 66 -5.27 -1.10 -5.93
C ALA A 66 -3.78 -0.76 -5.93
N PHE A 67 -3.42 0.47 -5.55
CA PHE A 67 -2.03 0.88 -5.39
C PHE A 67 -1.31 0.07 -4.31
N ALA A 68 -1.99 -0.19 -3.19
CA ALA A 68 -1.46 -1.01 -2.10
C ALA A 68 -1.41 -2.52 -2.46
N GLN A 69 -2.05 -2.95 -3.56
CA GLN A 69 -2.11 -4.33 -4.04
C GLN A 69 -2.64 -5.32 -2.99
N ILE A 70 -3.68 -4.94 -2.24
CA ILE A 70 -4.21 -5.76 -1.15
C ILE A 70 -4.88 -7.02 -1.68
N ASP A 71 -4.35 -8.17 -1.30
CA ASP A 71 -4.90 -9.49 -1.66
C ASP A 71 -5.82 -10.08 -0.59
N ARG A 72 -6.70 -10.97 -1.05
CA ARG A 72 -7.58 -11.73 -0.16
C ARG A 72 -6.79 -12.77 0.62
N GLY A 73 -6.91 -12.72 1.94
CA GLY A 73 -6.21 -13.63 2.85
C GLY A 73 -4.95 -13.03 3.46
N GLU A 74 -4.58 -11.82 3.08
CA GLU A 74 -3.42 -11.11 3.65
C GLU A 74 -3.62 -10.77 5.12
N LYS A 75 -2.48 -10.62 5.79
CA LYS A 75 -2.32 -10.04 7.12
C LYS A 75 -1.77 -8.63 6.96
N VAL A 76 -2.61 -7.64 7.22
CA VAL A 76 -2.31 -6.23 6.95
C VAL A 76 -2.24 -5.44 8.25
N GLY A 77 -1.21 -4.63 8.42
CA GLY A 77 -1.10 -3.63 9.48
C GLY A 77 -1.62 -2.27 9.00
N ASP A 78 -2.60 -1.69 9.69
CA ASP A 78 -2.98 -0.29 9.55
C ASP A 78 -2.25 0.50 10.63
N TYR A 79 -1.10 1.08 10.25
CA TYR A 79 -0.24 1.78 11.19
C TYR A 79 -0.70 3.22 11.38
N ILE A 80 -1.16 3.51 12.60
CA ILE A 80 -1.85 4.74 13.01
C ILE A 80 -3.19 4.88 12.27
N MET A 81 -4.14 4.07 12.71
CA MET A 81 -5.44 3.94 12.05
C MET A 81 -6.35 5.18 12.12
N GLY A 82 -6.06 6.10 13.05
CA GLY A 82 -6.91 7.28 13.29
C GLY A 82 -8.36 6.91 13.55
N GLY A 83 -9.30 7.52 12.84
CA GLY A 83 -10.74 7.21 12.94
C GLY A 83 -11.17 5.95 12.18
N GLY A 84 -10.24 5.12 11.68
CA GLY A 84 -10.51 3.79 11.12
C GLY A 84 -11.03 3.75 9.68
N TYR A 85 -10.89 4.83 8.91
CA TYR A 85 -11.30 4.86 7.51
C TYR A 85 -10.61 3.75 6.69
N VAL A 86 -9.28 3.65 6.78
CA VAL A 86 -8.49 2.64 6.05
C VAL A 86 -8.75 1.25 6.63
N THR A 87 -8.81 1.11 7.95
CA THR A 87 -9.13 -0.15 8.64
C THR A 87 -10.40 -0.82 8.09
N ARG A 88 -11.50 -0.05 7.94
CA ARG A 88 -12.78 -0.58 7.43
C ARG A 88 -12.67 -1.07 5.98
N LEU A 89 -11.95 -0.37 5.14
CA LEU A 89 -11.67 -0.78 3.76
C LEU A 89 -10.85 -2.06 3.71
N LEU A 90 -9.77 -2.12 4.48
CA LEU A 90 -8.89 -3.28 4.57
C LEU A 90 -9.64 -4.52 5.08
N ALA A 91 -10.51 -4.36 6.10
CA ALA A 91 -11.30 -5.46 6.64
C ALA A 91 -12.15 -6.19 5.59
N MET A 92 -12.62 -5.46 4.59
CA MET A 92 -13.38 -6.04 3.48
C MET A 92 -12.48 -6.54 2.35
N ALA A 93 -11.38 -5.83 2.07
CA ALA A 93 -10.44 -6.19 1.01
C ALA A 93 -9.75 -7.53 1.28
N VAL A 94 -9.23 -7.74 2.50
CA VAL A 94 -8.56 -9.01 2.88
C VAL A 94 -9.51 -10.21 2.93
N GLY A 95 -10.83 -9.98 3.04
CA GLY A 95 -11.85 -11.02 3.08
C GLY A 95 -11.79 -11.90 4.33
N SER A 96 -12.54 -13.02 4.32
CA SER A 96 -12.76 -13.86 5.52
C SER A 96 -11.54 -14.63 6.03
N ARG A 97 -10.51 -14.80 5.19
CA ARG A 97 -9.27 -15.50 5.55
C ARG A 97 -8.14 -14.55 5.95
N GLY A 98 -8.27 -13.26 5.67
CA GLY A 98 -7.30 -12.24 6.02
C GLY A 98 -7.48 -11.70 7.43
N LYS A 99 -6.50 -10.91 7.87
CA LYS A 99 -6.52 -10.19 9.15
C LYS A 99 -6.04 -8.76 8.95
N VAL A 100 -6.63 -7.85 9.69
CA VAL A 100 -6.20 -6.46 9.80
C VAL A 100 -5.81 -6.18 11.25
N TYR A 101 -4.61 -5.71 11.45
CA TYR A 101 -4.10 -5.25 12.73
C TYR A 101 -4.17 -3.74 12.76
N ALA A 102 -5.23 -3.21 13.40
CA ALA A 102 -5.53 -1.79 13.46
C ALA A 102 -4.81 -1.16 14.65
N PHE A 103 -3.65 -0.56 14.39
CA PHE A 103 -2.80 0.00 15.43
C PHE A 103 -3.11 1.47 15.69
N GLN A 104 -3.38 1.80 16.96
CA GLN A 104 -3.53 3.16 17.46
C GLN A 104 -2.46 3.44 18.52
N PRO A 105 -1.56 4.44 18.30
CA PRO A 105 -0.54 4.79 19.27
C PRO A 105 -1.12 5.26 20.59
N GLN A 106 -0.51 4.85 21.70
CA GLN A 106 -0.89 5.31 23.02
C GLN A 106 -0.65 6.81 23.20
N GLU A 107 0.32 7.38 22.50
CA GLU A 107 0.61 8.81 22.45
C GLU A 107 -0.57 9.59 21.85
N PHE A 108 -1.18 9.06 20.79
CA PHE A 108 -2.37 9.66 20.18
C PHE A 108 -3.57 9.57 21.12
N ILE A 109 -3.75 8.43 21.79
CA ILE A 109 -4.82 8.26 22.79
C ILE A 109 -4.61 9.21 23.99
N ALA A 110 -3.35 9.43 24.40
CA ALA A 110 -3.03 10.38 25.46
C ALA A 110 -3.30 11.83 25.04
N PHE A 111 -3.04 12.18 23.79
CA PHE A 111 -3.35 13.48 23.21
C PHE A 111 -4.86 13.71 23.04
N ARG A 112 -5.59 12.70 22.52
CA ARG A 112 -7.04 12.74 22.30
C ARG A 112 -7.66 11.41 22.69
N PRO A 113 -8.22 11.28 23.91
CA PRO A 113 -8.76 10.02 24.44
C PRO A 113 -9.86 9.37 23.57
N GLU A 114 -10.58 10.17 22.77
CA GLU A 114 -11.61 9.71 21.86
C GLU A 114 -11.08 8.72 20.82
N TYR A 115 -9.77 8.77 20.49
CA TYR A 115 -9.16 7.79 19.59
C TYR A 115 -9.30 6.34 20.06
N ALA A 116 -9.35 6.12 21.38
CA ALA A 116 -9.61 4.79 21.92
C ALA A 116 -11.03 4.30 21.60
N THR A 117 -12.03 5.17 21.76
CA THR A 117 -13.43 4.85 21.44
C THR A 117 -13.64 4.70 19.94
N GLU A 118 -13.08 5.61 19.15
CA GLU A 118 -13.14 5.54 17.68
C GLU A 118 -12.51 4.26 17.14
N GLN A 119 -11.40 3.78 17.75
CA GLN A 119 -10.83 2.49 17.41
C GLN A 119 -11.81 1.35 17.70
N ASP A 120 -12.37 1.30 18.92
CA ASP A 120 -13.30 0.24 19.30
C ASP A 120 -14.55 0.23 18.39
N GLU A 121 -15.08 1.40 18.04
CA GLU A 121 -16.22 1.54 17.11
C GLU A 121 -15.87 1.11 15.69
N ALA A 122 -14.66 1.46 15.21
CA ALA A 122 -14.22 1.13 13.85
C ALA A 122 -14.02 -0.37 13.65
N VAL A 123 -13.59 -1.10 14.69
CA VAL A 123 -13.32 -2.53 14.60
C VAL A 123 -14.54 -3.40 14.91
N ALA A 124 -15.51 -2.88 15.67
CA ALA A 124 -16.69 -3.62 16.11
C ALA A 124 -17.50 -4.32 15.00
N PRO A 125 -17.65 -3.77 13.79
CA PRO A 125 -18.34 -4.45 12.69
C PRO A 125 -17.60 -5.65 12.12
N TYR A 126 -16.31 -5.82 12.45
CA TYR A 126 -15.42 -6.81 11.83
C TYR A 126 -14.70 -7.72 12.84
N PRO A 127 -15.39 -8.29 13.87
CA PRO A 127 -14.74 -8.94 15.00
C PRO A 127 -13.87 -10.15 14.61
N GLU A 128 -14.19 -10.80 13.49
CA GLU A 128 -13.44 -11.96 13.00
C GLU A 128 -12.20 -11.58 12.17
N ARG A 129 -12.09 -10.31 11.73
CA ARG A 129 -11.09 -9.87 10.76
C ARG A 129 -10.17 -8.78 11.28
N VAL A 130 -10.64 -7.93 12.17
CA VAL A 130 -9.88 -6.79 12.67
C VAL A 130 -9.51 -7.00 14.13
N VAL A 131 -8.23 -6.80 14.43
CA VAL A 131 -7.67 -6.88 15.78
C VAL A 131 -7.17 -5.49 16.16
N PRO A 132 -7.78 -4.83 17.16
CA PRO A 132 -7.27 -3.55 17.64
C PRO A 132 -5.97 -3.76 18.41
N LEU A 133 -4.96 -2.94 18.12
CA LEU A 133 -3.70 -2.92 18.81
C LEU A 133 -3.42 -1.52 19.38
N ARG A 134 -2.85 -1.47 20.58
CA ARG A 134 -2.41 -0.23 21.24
C ARG A 134 -1.02 -0.43 21.80
N GLY A 135 -0.17 0.58 21.72
CA GLY A 135 1.21 0.52 22.19
C GLY A 135 1.98 1.79 21.88
N PRO A 136 3.29 1.83 22.19
CA PRO A 136 4.13 2.96 21.80
C PRO A 136 4.17 3.14 20.28
N ILE A 137 4.15 4.39 19.82
CA ILE A 137 4.19 4.70 18.38
C ILE A 137 5.41 4.10 17.69
N ALA A 138 6.56 4.08 18.36
CA ALA A 138 7.81 3.53 17.84
C ALA A 138 7.87 1.99 17.85
N GLU A 139 6.96 1.31 18.56
CA GLU A 139 7.01 -0.14 18.77
C GLU A 139 5.62 -0.76 18.62
N PRO A 140 5.02 -0.74 17.42
CA PRO A 140 3.71 -1.31 17.18
C PRO A 140 3.74 -2.82 17.47
N PRO A 141 2.83 -3.34 18.36
CA PRO A 141 2.90 -4.71 18.85
C PRO A 141 2.23 -5.71 17.87
N PHE A 142 2.64 -5.72 16.62
CA PHE A 142 2.14 -6.68 15.64
C PHE A 142 2.49 -8.10 16.06
N PRO A 143 1.50 -9.01 16.19
CA PRO A 143 1.71 -10.31 16.84
C PRO A 143 2.36 -11.36 15.93
N GLU A 144 2.43 -11.11 14.64
CA GLU A 144 2.97 -12.02 13.62
C GLU A 144 3.49 -11.25 12.40
N PRO A 145 4.32 -11.88 11.54
CA PRO A 145 4.79 -11.25 10.31
C PRO A 145 3.65 -10.92 9.36
N LEU A 146 3.66 -9.70 8.82
CA LEU A 146 2.63 -9.13 7.95
C LEU A 146 3.01 -9.22 6.47
N ASP A 147 1.99 -9.31 5.61
CA ASP A 147 2.15 -9.24 4.15
C ASP A 147 2.30 -7.77 3.72
N THR A 148 1.45 -6.90 4.27
CA THR A 148 1.42 -5.47 3.94
C THR A 148 1.26 -4.64 5.21
N ILE A 149 1.92 -3.48 5.27
CA ILE A 149 1.64 -2.41 6.23
C ILE A 149 1.30 -1.16 5.44
N ILE A 150 0.26 -0.45 5.88
CA ILE A 150 -0.16 0.83 5.29
C ILE A 150 -0.18 1.92 6.35
N THR A 151 0.29 3.12 5.99
CA THR A 151 0.17 4.34 6.78
C THR A 151 -0.26 5.48 5.88
N VAL A 152 -1.26 6.25 6.31
CA VAL A 152 -1.84 7.32 5.51
C VAL A 152 -1.95 8.59 6.34
N ASN A 153 -1.17 9.60 5.96
CA ASN A 153 -1.09 10.92 6.59
C ASN A 153 -0.64 10.88 8.05
N ASN A 154 0.32 10.01 8.37
CA ASN A 154 0.84 9.86 9.73
C ASN A 154 2.37 9.67 9.80
N LEU A 155 3.09 9.59 8.67
CA LEU A 155 4.55 9.42 8.73
C LEU A 155 5.20 10.68 9.30
N HIS A 156 4.68 11.88 8.98
CA HIS A 156 5.15 13.15 9.53
C HIS A 156 5.05 13.21 11.05
N ASP A 157 4.07 12.51 11.67
CA ASP A 157 3.91 12.50 13.13
C ASP A 157 5.10 11.85 13.87
N LEU A 158 5.93 11.10 13.16
CA LEU A 158 7.16 10.53 13.72
C LEU A 158 8.29 11.55 13.87
N TYR A 159 8.11 12.75 13.32
CA TYR A 159 9.12 13.82 13.24
C TYR A 159 8.71 15.08 14.01
N ILE A 160 7.54 15.11 14.66
CA ILE A 160 7.11 16.24 15.46
C ILE A 160 7.88 16.32 16.78
N ASP A 161 7.97 17.53 17.38
CA ASP A 161 8.70 17.76 18.63
C ASP A 161 8.08 17.07 19.85
N ASP A 162 6.79 16.69 19.76
CA ASP A 162 6.08 16.00 20.85
C ASP A 162 6.46 14.53 21.01
N VAL A 163 7.23 13.95 20.06
CA VAL A 163 7.74 12.59 20.17
C VAL A 163 9.24 12.57 20.52
N PRO A 164 9.73 11.57 21.26
CA PRO A 164 11.14 11.47 21.59
C PRO A 164 12.06 11.45 20.36
N GLU A 165 13.24 12.04 20.48
CA GLU A 165 14.27 11.95 19.44
C GLU A 165 14.56 10.48 19.05
N GLY A 166 14.68 10.23 17.75
CA GLY A 166 14.90 8.88 17.22
C GLY A 166 13.64 8.02 17.08
N THR A 167 12.44 8.58 17.36
CA THR A 167 11.16 7.86 17.20
C THR A 167 10.97 7.41 15.76
N ALA A 168 11.25 8.25 14.77
CA ALA A 168 11.08 7.90 13.34
C ALA A 168 11.94 6.70 12.95
N GLN A 169 13.23 6.69 13.31
CA GLN A 169 14.14 5.60 13.00
C GLN A 169 13.69 4.28 13.64
N LYS A 170 13.27 4.34 14.92
CA LYS A 170 12.78 3.16 15.63
C LYS A 170 11.49 2.62 15.04
N ALA A 171 10.51 3.50 14.77
CA ALA A 171 9.24 3.12 14.18
C ALA A 171 9.43 2.49 12.80
N ILE A 172 10.20 3.13 11.91
CA ILE A 172 10.46 2.61 10.55
C ILE A 172 11.17 1.24 10.63
N ALA A 173 12.15 1.09 11.51
CA ALA A 173 12.82 -0.21 11.73
C ALA A 173 11.85 -1.27 12.28
N ALA A 174 10.92 -0.89 13.17
CA ALA A 174 9.90 -1.81 13.68
C ALA A 174 8.92 -2.25 12.57
N LEU A 175 8.49 -1.33 11.70
CA LEU A 175 7.66 -1.65 10.54
C LEU A 175 8.40 -2.60 9.57
N TYR A 176 9.68 -2.32 9.28
CA TYR A 176 10.51 -3.22 8.47
C TYR A 176 10.58 -4.63 9.06
N ASN A 177 10.83 -4.73 10.36
CA ASN A 177 10.93 -6.03 11.05
C ASN A 177 9.60 -6.78 11.11
N ALA A 178 8.47 -6.07 11.19
CA ALA A 178 7.14 -6.65 11.22
C ALA A 178 6.69 -7.25 9.88
N LEU A 179 7.30 -6.83 8.77
CA LEU A 179 6.98 -7.38 7.46
C LEU A 179 7.70 -8.71 7.21
N LYS A 180 7.03 -9.60 6.47
CA LYS A 180 7.66 -10.78 5.87
C LYS A 180 8.73 -10.36 4.86
N PRO A 181 9.74 -11.22 4.55
CA PRO A 181 10.53 -11.06 3.34
C PRO A 181 9.61 -10.97 2.11
N GLY A 182 9.84 -10.00 1.24
CA GLY A 182 8.96 -9.67 0.11
C GLY A 182 7.67 -8.92 0.50
N GLY A 183 7.47 -8.57 1.76
CA GLY A 183 6.30 -7.79 2.21
C GLY A 183 6.34 -6.32 1.79
N THR A 184 5.20 -5.68 1.79
CA THR A 184 4.98 -4.32 1.25
C THR A 184 4.72 -3.30 2.36
N LEU A 185 5.36 -2.13 2.26
CA LEU A 185 5.00 -0.93 3.01
C LEU A 185 4.41 0.10 2.06
N VAL A 186 3.22 0.59 2.37
CA VAL A 186 2.58 1.70 1.64
C VAL A 186 2.58 2.92 2.53
N VAL A 187 3.15 4.01 2.03
CA VAL A 187 3.22 5.30 2.73
C VAL A 187 2.57 6.37 1.86
N ILE A 188 1.56 7.02 2.42
CA ILE A 188 0.95 8.20 1.84
C ILE A 188 1.04 9.31 2.85
N ASP A 189 1.54 10.48 2.46
CA ASP A 189 1.59 11.61 3.38
C ASP A 189 1.49 12.96 2.65
N HIS A 190 1.13 13.99 3.40
CA HIS A 190 1.03 15.36 2.92
C HIS A 190 2.40 15.86 2.45
N GLN A 191 2.49 16.24 1.18
CA GLN A 191 3.73 16.73 0.58
C GLN A 191 4.15 18.07 1.16
N ALA A 192 5.36 18.17 1.69
CA ALA A 192 6.02 19.43 1.99
C ALA A 192 6.74 19.99 0.76
N ALA A 193 7.18 21.25 0.83
CA ALA A 193 8.08 21.80 -0.17
C ALA A 193 9.40 21.00 -0.18
N GLU A 194 10.01 20.87 -1.36
CA GLU A 194 11.29 20.17 -1.52
C GLU A 194 12.38 20.81 -0.63
N GLY A 195 13.06 19.97 0.12
CA GLY A 195 14.12 20.38 1.04
C GLY A 195 13.63 21.02 2.35
N ALA A 196 12.33 20.97 2.65
CA ALA A 196 11.77 21.50 3.90
C ALA A 196 12.24 20.71 5.14
N GLY A 197 12.66 19.45 4.95
CA GLY A 197 13.13 18.59 6.03
C GLY A 197 12.09 18.29 7.10
N ALA A 198 12.54 17.92 8.29
CA ALA A 198 11.66 17.55 9.42
C ALA A 198 10.86 18.72 10.00
N GLU A 199 11.32 19.96 9.83
CA GLU A 199 10.63 21.17 10.33
C GLU A 199 9.21 21.30 9.77
N ALA A 200 8.98 20.83 8.52
CA ALA A 200 7.66 20.86 7.91
C ALA A 200 6.64 19.96 8.64
N ALA A 201 7.09 18.89 9.28
CA ALA A 201 6.22 18.03 10.08
C ALA A 201 5.65 18.79 11.28
N ASN A 202 6.51 19.54 11.96
CA ASN A 202 6.15 20.31 13.15
C ASN A 202 5.23 21.50 12.84
N SER A 203 5.60 22.29 11.84
CA SER A 203 4.94 23.58 11.58
C SER A 203 3.70 23.43 10.68
N LEU A 204 3.74 22.49 9.74
CA LEU A 204 2.75 22.38 8.66
C LEU A 204 1.98 21.04 8.65
N HIS A 205 2.36 20.07 9.47
CA HIS A 205 1.89 18.67 9.39
C HIS A 205 2.07 18.09 7.98
N ARG A 206 3.28 18.31 7.43
CA ARG A 206 3.67 17.83 6.11
C ARG A 206 4.99 17.06 6.18
N MET A 207 5.14 16.11 5.28
CA MET A 207 6.37 15.32 5.16
C MET A 207 7.17 15.74 3.93
N ASP A 208 8.45 16.02 4.12
CA ASP A 208 9.38 16.12 2.99
C ASP A 208 9.56 14.72 2.40
N ARG A 209 9.16 14.57 1.13
CA ARG A 209 9.19 13.28 0.42
C ARG A 209 10.59 12.67 0.38
N GLN A 210 11.63 13.50 0.14
CA GLN A 210 12.99 12.98 0.06
C GLN A 210 13.47 12.50 1.43
N LEU A 211 13.17 13.23 2.50
CA LEU A 211 13.46 12.80 3.87
C LEU A 211 12.76 11.46 4.20
N ALA A 212 11.48 11.31 3.79
CA ALA A 212 10.76 10.05 3.95
C ALA A 212 11.45 8.89 3.22
N LEU A 213 11.77 9.09 1.95
CA LEU A 213 12.42 8.06 1.11
C LEU A 213 13.79 7.68 1.64
N ASP A 214 14.61 8.65 2.06
CA ASP A 214 15.93 8.41 2.63
C ASP A 214 15.83 7.59 3.93
N ALA A 215 14.91 7.93 4.82
CA ALA A 215 14.70 7.18 6.07
C ALA A 215 14.22 5.74 5.82
N LEU A 216 13.31 5.55 4.88
CA LEU A 216 12.78 4.23 4.52
C LEU A 216 13.84 3.36 3.84
N THR A 217 14.62 3.91 2.91
CA THR A 217 15.71 3.18 2.24
C THR A 217 16.86 2.88 3.18
N GLN A 218 17.16 3.78 4.13
CA GLN A 218 18.14 3.50 5.18
C GLN A 218 17.73 2.34 6.08
N ALA A 219 16.45 2.13 6.31
CA ALA A 219 15.93 0.98 7.05
C ALA A 219 15.96 -0.33 6.25
N GLY A 220 16.26 -0.27 4.95
CA GLY A 220 16.41 -1.44 4.07
C GLY A 220 15.24 -1.66 3.10
N PHE A 221 14.26 -0.75 3.05
CA PHE A 221 13.20 -0.81 2.05
C PHE A 221 13.72 -0.43 0.65
N GLU A 222 13.14 -1.05 -0.38
CA GLU A 222 13.35 -0.69 -1.78
C GLU A 222 12.08 -0.04 -2.33
N LEU A 223 12.22 1.14 -2.97
CA LEU A 223 11.09 1.78 -3.65
C LEU A 223 10.68 0.95 -4.85
N GLU A 224 9.42 0.50 -4.89
CA GLU A 224 8.86 -0.29 -5.97
C GLU A 224 8.03 0.56 -6.93
N GLU A 225 7.20 1.45 -6.37
CA GLU A 225 6.34 2.34 -7.16
C GLU A 225 6.06 3.65 -6.43
N GLU A 226 5.93 4.70 -7.19
CA GLU A 226 5.41 5.99 -6.74
C GLU A 226 4.20 6.36 -7.59
N SER A 227 3.18 6.98 -6.98
CA SER A 227 1.94 7.31 -7.67
C SER A 227 1.52 8.75 -7.43
N ASP A 228 1.03 9.37 -8.51
CA ASP A 228 0.39 10.70 -8.49
C ASP A 228 -1.10 10.63 -8.08
N LEU A 229 -1.53 9.53 -7.45
CA LEU A 229 -2.93 9.29 -7.09
C LEU A 229 -3.55 10.46 -6.33
N TYR A 230 -2.78 11.10 -5.46
CA TYR A 230 -3.23 12.21 -4.62
C TYR A 230 -2.58 13.55 -4.99
N ALA A 231 -2.00 13.65 -6.19
CA ALA A 231 -1.38 14.89 -6.63
C ALA A 231 -2.39 16.04 -6.73
N GLN A 232 -2.01 17.20 -6.18
CA GLN A 232 -2.81 18.43 -6.15
C GLN A 232 -1.94 19.62 -6.56
N ALA A 233 -1.85 19.88 -7.86
CA ALA A 233 -0.97 20.88 -8.44
C ALA A 233 -1.20 22.34 -7.93
N ASN A 234 -2.34 22.59 -7.27
CA ASN A 234 -2.68 23.91 -6.73
C ASN A 234 -2.33 24.05 -5.24
N ASP A 235 -1.81 23.01 -4.59
CA ASP A 235 -1.35 23.10 -3.21
C ASP A 235 0.02 23.79 -3.16
N PRO A 236 0.19 24.90 -2.41
CA PRO A 236 1.43 25.64 -2.36
C PRO A 236 2.52 24.96 -1.52
N HIS A 237 2.23 23.87 -0.82
CA HIS A 237 3.09 23.13 0.12
C HIS A 237 3.61 23.96 1.32
N THR A 238 3.11 25.18 1.51
CA THR A 238 3.59 26.15 2.53
C THR A 238 2.54 26.49 3.57
N ALA A 239 1.30 26.02 3.41
CA ALA A 239 0.24 26.17 4.39
C ALA A 239 0.08 24.90 5.24
N ASN A 240 -0.31 25.08 6.52
CA ASN A 240 -0.65 23.96 7.38
C ASN A 240 -1.83 23.17 6.80
N VAL A 241 -1.78 21.85 6.85
CA VAL A 241 -2.81 20.97 6.23
C VAL A 241 -4.22 21.15 6.80
N PHE A 242 -4.33 21.75 8.00
CA PHE A 242 -5.60 22.07 8.66
C PHE A 242 -6.17 23.44 8.27
N ASP A 243 -5.45 24.24 7.46
CA ASP A 243 -5.97 25.49 6.93
C ASP A 243 -7.22 25.24 6.10
N GLU A 244 -8.31 25.97 6.41
CA GLU A 244 -9.63 25.80 5.75
C GLU A 244 -9.55 25.94 4.21
N ALA A 245 -8.61 26.77 3.71
CA ALA A 245 -8.43 27.00 2.29
C ALA A 245 -7.98 25.75 1.52
N ILE A 246 -7.28 24.82 2.18
CA ILE A 246 -6.67 23.65 1.54
C ILE A 246 -7.04 22.32 2.20
N ARG A 247 -7.71 22.33 3.35
CA ARG A 247 -8.06 21.12 4.10
C ARG A 247 -8.79 20.12 3.22
N GLY A 248 -8.31 18.87 3.20
CA GLY A 248 -8.82 17.80 2.35
C GLY A 248 -8.48 17.92 0.86
N ARG A 249 -7.65 18.92 0.48
CA ARG A 249 -7.20 19.16 -0.89
C ARG A 249 -5.69 19.40 -0.99
N THR A 250 -4.95 18.94 0.01
CA THR A 250 -3.50 18.99 0.05
C THR A 250 -2.90 17.99 -0.93
N ASP A 251 -1.78 18.38 -1.51
CA ASP A 251 -0.94 17.47 -2.29
C ASP A 251 -0.34 16.38 -1.39
N GLN A 252 -0.30 15.15 -1.87
CA GLN A 252 0.25 14.03 -1.12
C GLN A 252 1.06 13.14 -2.05
N PHE A 253 2.22 12.72 -1.59
CA PHE A 253 2.96 11.64 -2.24
C PHE A 253 2.39 10.28 -1.82
N ALA A 254 2.53 9.29 -2.69
CA ALA A 254 2.19 7.90 -2.41
C ALA A 254 3.35 7.00 -2.84
N LEU A 255 3.95 6.30 -1.88
CA LEU A 255 5.07 5.39 -2.08
C LEU A 255 4.64 3.96 -1.74
N ARG A 256 4.96 3.00 -2.63
CA ARG A 256 4.92 1.58 -2.34
C ARG A 256 6.36 1.05 -2.32
N LEU A 257 6.73 0.49 -1.17
CA LEU A 257 8.08 0.00 -0.91
C LEU A 257 8.04 -1.49 -0.60
N ARG A 258 9.11 -2.18 -0.93
CA ARG A 258 9.29 -3.62 -0.72
C ARG A 258 10.35 -3.88 0.33
N LYS A 259 10.08 -4.79 1.26
CA LYS A 259 11.13 -5.44 2.03
C LYS A 259 11.75 -6.52 1.15
N PRO A 260 13.07 -6.48 0.84
CA PRO A 260 13.73 -7.53 0.07
C PRO A 260 13.50 -8.93 0.65
N GLY A 261 13.51 -9.95 -0.26
CA GLY A 261 13.29 -11.35 0.09
C GLY A 261 14.53 -12.04 0.67
#